data_8d346e2bf5c4a7f3b89a81b6c4dc0090
#
_entry.id   8d346e2bf5c4a7f3b89a81b6c4dc0090
#
_cell.length_a   1.000
_cell.length_b   1.000
_cell.length_c   1.000
_cell.angle_alpha   90.00
_cell.angle_beta   90.00
_cell.angle_gamma   90.00
#
_symmetry.space_group_name_H-M   'P 1'
#
loop_
_entity.id
_entity.type
_entity.pdbx_description
1 polymer ?
#
loop_
_entity_poly.entity_id
_entity_poly.type
_entity_poly.pdbx_seq_one_letter_code
_entity_poly.pdbx_strand_id
1 'polypeptide(L)'
;VTLTHKELASSCFNKVWDLLSKEDRTEQENDEMVHLCHSSFWHWTQVEEHTATNLSVGYWQLARVYAEIGQGSPALEYANKCIKVSADAELDAFYMAYAYEAAARAYSVLNKMDKRQAATAQAADYAELITDAGSKSWVITDLATI
;
A
#
# COMPACT_ATOMS: atom_id res chain seq x y z
N VAL A 1 25.36 8.77 -17.73
CA VAL A 1 24.45 9.16 -16.64
C VAL A 1 24.10 7.92 -15.82
N THR A 2 24.39 7.98 -14.53
CA THR A 2 24.11 6.89 -13.61
C THR A 2 22.85 7.20 -12.80
N LEU A 3 21.86 6.30 -12.86
CA LEU A 3 20.66 6.43 -12.04
C LEU A 3 20.93 5.84 -10.66
N THR A 4 20.40 6.51 -9.63
CA THR A 4 20.50 6.01 -8.24
C THR A 4 19.35 5.05 -7.95
N HIS A 5 19.52 4.23 -6.91
CA HIS A 5 18.43 3.37 -6.43
C HIS A 5 17.19 4.19 -6.07
N LYS A 6 17.37 5.35 -5.45
CA LYS A 6 16.26 6.25 -5.08
C LYS A 6 15.49 6.73 -6.31
N GLU A 7 16.20 7.14 -7.36
CA GLU A 7 15.57 7.57 -8.62
C GLU A 7 14.79 6.44 -9.27
N LEU A 8 15.36 5.23 -9.31
CA LEU A 8 14.70 4.06 -9.87
C LEU A 8 13.49 3.64 -9.04
N ALA A 9 13.62 3.65 -7.72
CA ALA A 9 12.51 3.35 -6.82
C ALA A 9 11.33 4.30 -7.04
N SER A 10 11.60 5.60 -7.06
CA SER A 10 10.56 6.62 -7.26
C SER A 10 9.92 6.53 -8.64
N SER A 11 10.73 6.31 -9.68
CA SER A 11 10.22 6.17 -11.05
C SER A 11 9.29 4.97 -11.18
N CYS A 12 9.69 3.81 -10.66
CA CYS A 12 8.85 2.62 -10.68
C CYS A 12 7.57 2.81 -9.87
N PHE A 13 7.67 3.42 -8.70
CA PHE A 13 6.52 3.72 -7.84
C PHE A 13 5.48 4.58 -8.57
N ASN A 14 5.93 5.62 -9.24
CA ASN A 14 5.03 6.51 -9.99
C ASN A 14 4.39 5.82 -11.18
N LYS A 15 5.12 4.95 -11.87
CA LYS A 15 4.56 4.17 -12.99
C LYS A 15 3.48 3.18 -12.51
N VAL A 16 3.64 2.62 -11.31
CA VAL A 16 2.58 1.79 -10.71
C VAL A 16 1.31 2.59 -10.54
N TRP A 17 1.41 3.83 -10.06
CA TRP A 17 0.24 4.71 -9.89
C TRP A 17 -0.45 4.99 -11.22
N ASP A 18 0.30 5.21 -12.29
CA ASP A 18 -0.28 5.43 -13.62
C ASP A 18 -1.13 4.22 -14.04
N LEU A 19 -0.63 3.01 -13.78
CA LEU A 19 -1.37 1.78 -14.09
C LEU A 19 -2.55 1.54 -13.15
N LEU A 20 -2.40 1.82 -11.86
CA LEU A 20 -3.50 1.70 -10.88
C LEU A 20 -4.67 2.62 -11.24
N SER A 21 -4.38 3.77 -11.83
CA SER A 21 -5.40 4.74 -12.24
C SER A 21 -6.17 4.33 -13.48
N LYS A 22 -5.71 3.33 -14.24
CA LYS A 22 -6.42 2.83 -15.42
C LYS A 22 -7.55 1.91 -14.99
N GLU A 23 -8.74 2.14 -15.53
CA GLU A 23 -9.91 1.29 -15.25
C GLU A 23 -9.86 -0.05 -16.00
N ASP A 24 -9.42 -0.02 -17.25
CA ASP A 24 -9.43 -1.18 -18.14
C ASP A 24 -8.01 -1.69 -18.42
N ARG A 25 -7.34 -2.18 -17.37
CA ARG A 25 -6.00 -2.75 -17.53
C ARG A 25 -6.08 -4.09 -18.26
N THR A 26 -5.16 -4.28 -19.21
CA THR A 26 -4.94 -5.59 -19.84
C THR A 26 -4.19 -6.52 -18.86
N GLU A 27 -4.20 -7.82 -19.14
CA GLU A 27 -3.42 -8.78 -18.36
C GLU A 27 -1.93 -8.42 -18.37
N GLN A 28 -1.40 -8.01 -19.52
CA GLN A 28 -0.02 -7.58 -19.64
C GLN A 28 0.28 -6.35 -18.75
N GLU A 29 -0.64 -5.40 -18.70
CA GLU A 29 -0.49 -4.23 -17.83
C GLU A 29 -0.54 -4.60 -16.36
N ASN A 30 -1.37 -5.58 -15.97
CA ASN A 30 -1.38 -6.10 -14.61
C ASN A 30 -0.04 -6.76 -14.24
N ASP A 31 0.52 -7.55 -15.16
CA ASP A 31 1.85 -8.17 -14.95
C ASP A 31 2.94 -7.13 -14.80
N GLU A 32 2.92 -6.10 -15.65
CA GLU A 32 3.87 -4.99 -15.58
C GLU A 32 3.78 -4.26 -14.24
N MET A 33 2.57 -4.03 -13.76
CA MET A 33 2.33 -3.38 -12.47
C MET A 33 2.97 -4.17 -11.32
N VAL A 34 2.86 -5.50 -11.34
CA VAL A 34 3.49 -6.37 -10.36
C VAL A 34 5.02 -6.25 -10.42
N HIS A 35 5.60 -6.29 -11.62
CA HIS A 35 7.05 -6.15 -11.80
C HIS A 35 7.53 -4.79 -11.29
N LEU A 36 6.83 -3.72 -11.61
CA LEU A 36 7.19 -2.37 -11.21
C LEU A 36 7.14 -2.17 -9.69
N CYS A 37 6.10 -2.67 -9.03
CA CYS A 37 5.99 -2.48 -7.58
C CYS A 37 7.07 -3.25 -6.81
N HIS A 38 7.44 -4.45 -7.26
CA HIS A 38 8.56 -5.19 -6.68
C HIS A 38 9.90 -4.53 -6.94
N SER A 39 10.11 -4.03 -8.16
CA SER A 39 11.32 -3.30 -8.52
C SER A 39 11.48 -2.03 -7.67
N SER A 40 10.40 -1.27 -7.53
CA SER A 40 10.38 -0.08 -6.68
C SER A 40 10.78 -0.44 -5.25
N PHE A 41 10.15 -1.45 -4.68
CA PHE A 41 10.41 -1.85 -3.29
C PHE A 41 11.87 -2.28 -3.11
N TRP A 42 12.38 -3.12 -4.00
CA TRP A 42 13.75 -3.58 -3.90
C TRP A 42 14.74 -2.41 -3.95
N HIS A 43 14.54 -1.48 -4.88
CA HIS A 43 15.42 -0.29 -4.97
C HIS A 43 15.36 0.55 -3.70
N TRP A 44 14.18 0.70 -3.08
CA TRP A 44 14.09 1.40 -1.78
C TRP A 44 14.93 0.72 -0.71
N THR A 45 14.97 -0.62 -0.67
CA THR A 45 15.81 -1.32 0.31
C THR A 45 17.31 -1.11 0.09
N GLN A 46 17.71 -0.71 -1.12
CA GLN A 46 19.10 -0.44 -1.47
C GLN A 46 19.52 1.01 -1.18
N VAL A 47 18.57 1.89 -0.91
CA VAL A 47 18.87 3.27 -0.48
C VAL A 47 19.40 3.22 0.95
N GLU A 48 20.62 3.74 1.13
CA GLU A 48 21.34 3.65 2.41
C GLU A 48 20.55 4.28 3.56
N GLU A 49 19.97 5.45 3.33
CA GLU A 49 19.22 6.20 4.33
C GLU A 49 17.70 5.96 4.27
N HIS A 50 17.25 4.85 3.69
CA HIS A 50 15.82 4.56 3.68
C HIS A 50 15.26 4.43 5.11
N THR A 51 13.99 4.80 5.26
CA THR A 51 13.32 4.85 6.55
C THR A 51 12.20 3.80 6.63
N ALA A 52 11.70 3.58 7.85
CA ALA A 52 10.52 2.74 8.05
C ALA A 52 9.31 3.29 7.27
N THR A 53 9.21 4.60 7.10
CA THR A 53 8.16 5.23 6.28
C THR A 53 8.25 4.78 4.82
N ASN A 54 9.45 4.74 4.25
CA ASN A 54 9.65 4.26 2.88
C ASN A 54 9.19 2.81 2.74
N LEU A 55 9.51 1.96 3.71
CA LEU A 55 9.11 0.56 3.70
C LEU A 55 7.59 0.39 3.88
N SER A 56 6.99 1.17 4.78
CA SER A 56 5.55 1.16 5.00
C SER A 56 4.78 1.49 3.72
N VAL A 57 5.16 2.57 3.06
CA VAL A 57 4.53 3.00 1.79
C VAL A 57 4.75 1.95 0.69
N GLY A 58 5.93 1.37 0.63
CA GLY A 58 6.25 0.31 -0.33
C GLY A 58 5.43 -0.95 -0.13
N TYR A 59 5.31 -1.44 1.10
CA TYR A 59 4.47 -2.58 1.42
C TYR A 59 2.99 -2.30 1.13
N TRP A 60 2.53 -1.10 1.44
CA TRP A 60 1.17 -0.69 1.11
C TRP A 60 0.91 -0.78 -0.39
N GLN A 61 1.83 -0.27 -1.21
CA GLN A 61 1.67 -0.34 -2.68
C GLN A 61 1.65 -1.79 -3.18
N LEU A 62 2.55 -2.64 -2.67
CA LEU A 62 2.55 -4.08 -3.00
C LEU A 62 1.20 -4.71 -2.68
N ALA A 63 0.67 -4.45 -1.48
CA ALA A 63 -0.62 -4.96 -1.06
C ALA A 63 -1.74 -4.48 -1.99
N ARG A 64 -1.73 -3.19 -2.34
CA ARG A 64 -2.74 -2.59 -3.21
C ARG A 64 -2.72 -3.20 -4.61
N VAL A 65 -1.54 -3.39 -5.18
CA VAL A 65 -1.40 -3.99 -6.51
C VAL A 65 -1.98 -5.41 -6.53
N TYR A 66 -1.61 -6.24 -5.56
CA TYR A 66 -2.12 -7.60 -5.51
C TYR A 66 -3.63 -7.65 -5.27
N ALA A 67 -4.17 -6.77 -4.45
CA ALA A 67 -5.62 -6.68 -4.25
C ALA A 67 -6.35 -6.29 -5.54
N GLU A 68 -5.81 -5.32 -6.27
CA GLU A 68 -6.42 -4.85 -7.53
C GLU A 68 -6.46 -5.93 -8.62
N ILE A 69 -5.51 -6.84 -8.63
CA ILE A 69 -5.49 -7.95 -9.61
C ILE A 69 -6.16 -9.22 -9.07
N GLY A 70 -6.82 -9.14 -7.92
CA GLY A 70 -7.61 -10.24 -7.36
C GLY A 70 -6.80 -11.31 -6.62
N GLN A 71 -5.55 -11.04 -6.26
CA GLN A 71 -4.69 -11.99 -5.53
C GLN A 71 -4.67 -11.63 -4.04
N GLY A 72 -5.65 -12.12 -3.31
CA GLY A 72 -5.87 -11.78 -1.92
C GLY A 72 -4.79 -12.27 -0.96
N SER A 73 -4.22 -13.45 -1.18
CA SER A 73 -3.19 -14.01 -0.28
C SER A 73 -1.90 -13.18 -0.26
N PRO A 74 -1.27 -12.86 -1.42
CA PRO A 74 -0.12 -11.95 -1.40
C PRO A 74 -0.49 -10.55 -0.92
N ALA A 75 -1.69 -10.06 -1.25
CA ALA A 75 -2.15 -8.75 -0.76
C ALA A 75 -2.15 -8.71 0.77
N LEU A 76 -2.68 -9.75 1.41
CA LEU A 76 -2.71 -9.85 2.87
C LEU A 76 -1.30 -9.97 3.46
N GLU A 77 -0.44 -10.75 2.84
CA GLU A 77 0.95 -10.90 3.29
C GLU A 77 1.65 -9.54 3.37
N TYR A 78 1.56 -8.73 2.32
CA TYR A 78 2.19 -7.42 2.29
C TYR A 78 1.47 -6.40 3.19
N ALA A 79 0.15 -6.49 3.32
CA ALA A 79 -0.58 -5.66 4.27
C ALA A 79 -0.11 -5.93 5.71
N ASN A 80 0.09 -7.19 6.07
CA ASN A 80 0.60 -7.54 7.40
C ASN A 80 2.03 -7.05 7.63
N LYS A 81 2.89 -7.10 6.61
CA LYS A 81 4.23 -6.52 6.69
C LYS A 81 4.17 -5.00 6.86
N CYS A 82 3.23 -4.35 6.18
CA CYS A 82 2.99 -2.92 6.32
C CYS A 82 2.57 -2.56 7.75
N ILE A 83 1.64 -3.30 8.33
CA ILE A 83 1.20 -3.10 9.72
C ILE A 83 2.38 -3.26 10.66
N LYS A 84 3.16 -4.33 10.51
CA LYS A 84 4.28 -4.63 11.40
C LYS A 84 5.34 -3.54 11.36
N VAL A 85 5.80 -3.14 10.18
CA VAL A 85 6.85 -2.11 10.08
C VAL A 85 6.35 -0.77 10.59
N SER A 86 5.09 -0.45 10.35
CA SER A 86 4.50 0.82 10.80
C SER A 86 4.34 0.86 12.32
N ALA A 87 3.89 -0.24 12.92
CA ALA A 87 3.73 -0.34 14.36
C ALA A 87 5.07 -0.37 15.09
N ASP A 88 6.03 -1.16 14.61
CA ASP A 88 7.35 -1.29 15.23
C ASP A 88 8.10 0.05 15.23
N ALA A 89 7.93 0.85 14.20
CA ALA A 89 8.56 2.17 14.09
C ALA A 89 7.71 3.30 14.68
N GLU A 90 6.55 2.98 15.23
CA GLU A 90 5.62 3.97 15.82
C GLU A 90 5.32 5.12 14.84
N LEU A 91 5.00 4.77 13.59
CA LEU A 91 4.66 5.76 12.57
C LEU A 91 3.34 6.46 12.89
N ASP A 92 3.16 7.64 12.32
CA ASP A 92 1.96 8.45 12.53
C ASP A 92 0.67 7.72 12.14
N ALA A 93 -0.44 8.20 12.67
CA ALA A 93 -1.78 7.64 12.45
C ALA A 93 -2.12 7.49 10.96
N PHE A 94 -1.64 8.40 10.10
CA PHE A 94 -1.83 8.31 8.65
C PHE A 94 -1.31 6.97 8.09
N TYR A 95 -0.10 6.58 8.46
CA TYR A 95 0.50 5.32 7.98
C TYR A 95 -0.16 4.10 8.60
N MET A 96 -0.52 4.18 9.86
CA MET A 96 -1.24 3.11 10.54
C MET A 96 -2.63 2.90 9.91
N ALA A 97 -3.34 3.97 9.59
CA ALA A 97 -4.63 3.90 8.93
C ALA A 97 -4.52 3.19 7.58
N TYR A 98 -3.53 3.58 6.76
CA TYR A 98 -3.32 2.95 5.46
C TYR A 98 -2.86 1.49 5.56
N ALA A 99 -2.09 1.15 6.58
CA ALA A 99 -1.69 -0.25 6.80
C ALA A 99 -2.92 -1.14 7.04
N TYR A 100 -3.86 -0.70 7.85
CA TYR A 100 -5.11 -1.43 8.09
C TYR A 100 -6.08 -1.34 6.91
N GLU A 101 -6.08 -0.24 6.16
CA GLU A 101 -6.83 -0.14 4.90
C GLU A 101 -6.37 -1.23 3.92
N ALA A 102 -5.07 -1.41 3.79
CA ALA A 102 -4.50 -2.46 2.94
C ALA A 102 -4.96 -3.86 3.37
N ALA A 103 -4.98 -4.13 4.68
CA ALA A 103 -5.46 -5.41 5.21
C ALA A 103 -6.95 -5.59 4.93
N ALA A 104 -7.77 -4.57 5.14
CA ALA A 104 -9.21 -4.61 4.87
C ALA A 104 -9.49 -4.93 3.41
N ARG A 105 -8.75 -4.31 2.50
CA ARG A 105 -8.89 -4.55 1.06
C ARG A 105 -8.50 -5.99 0.71
N ALA A 106 -7.44 -6.52 1.28
CA ALA A 106 -7.02 -7.91 1.08
C ALA A 106 -8.09 -8.89 1.60
N TYR A 107 -8.65 -8.63 2.77
CA TYR A 107 -9.73 -9.46 3.31
C TYR A 107 -10.99 -9.40 2.45
N SER A 108 -11.27 -8.25 1.85
CA SER A 108 -12.39 -8.12 0.91
C SER A 108 -12.22 -9.06 -0.30
N VAL A 109 -11.01 -9.07 -0.88
CA VAL A 109 -10.68 -9.97 -2.01
C VAL A 109 -10.80 -11.44 -1.59
N LEU A 110 -10.42 -11.76 -0.35
CA LEU A 110 -10.49 -13.13 0.19
C LEU A 110 -11.88 -13.53 0.67
N ASN A 111 -12.87 -12.65 0.59
CA ASN A 111 -14.23 -12.84 1.11
C ASN A 111 -14.28 -13.17 2.61
N LYS A 112 -13.35 -12.62 3.37
CA LYS A 112 -13.30 -12.77 4.84
C LYS A 112 -13.95 -11.54 5.49
N MET A 113 -15.27 -11.50 5.49
CA MET A 113 -16.06 -10.31 5.82
C MET A 113 -15.88 -9.84 7.27
N ASP A 114 -15.81 -10.75 8.24
CA ASP A 114 -15.60 -10.38 9.65
C ASP A 114 -14.23 -9.71 9.85
N LYS A 115 -13.21 -10.26 9.22
CA LYS A 115 -11.86 -9.71 9.30
C LYS A 115 -11.75 -8.39 8.53
N ARG A 116 -12.43 -8.27 7.40
CA ARG A 116 -12.53 -7.02 6.65
C ARG A 116 -13.14 -5.93 7.54
N GLN A 117 -14.26 -6.24 8.21
CA GLN A 117 -14.93 -5.28 9.07
C GLN A 117 -14.02 -4.82 10.22
N ALA A 118 -13.33 -5.76 10.86
CA ALA A 118 -12.41 -5.45 11.96
C ALA A 118 -11.25 -4.57 11.50
N ALA A 119 -10.65 -4.87 10.34
CA ALA A 119 -9.55 -4.08 9.79
C ALA A 119 -10.03 -2.68 9.35
N THR A 120 -11.21 -2.60 8.75
CA THR A 120 -11.82 -1.31 8.36
C THR A 120 -12.06 -0.44 9.60
N ALA A 121 -12.55 -1.02 10.68
CA ALA A 121 -12.78 -0.30 11.94
C ALA A 121 -11.46 0.22 12.53
N GLN A 122 -10.39 -0.58 12.50
CA GLN A 122 -9.07 -0.17 12.93
C GLN A 122 -8.53 0.99 12.09
N ALA A 123 -8.66 0.89 10.77
CA ALA A 123 -8.24 1.98 9.87
C ALA A 123 -9.01 3.26 10.17
N ALA A 124 -10.32 3.17 10.38
CA ALA A 124 -11.17 4.32 10.70
C ALA A 124 -10.76 4.96 12.04
N ASP A 125 -10.45 4.15 13.04
CA ASP A 125 -10.00 4.64 14.35
C ASP A 125 -8.70 5.44 14.22
N TYR A 126 -7.73 4.93 13.46
CA TYR A 126 -6.50 5.68 13.20
C TYR A 126 -6.77 6.92 12.37
N ALA A 127 -7.67 6.86 11.39
CA ALA A 127 -8.03 8.02 10.58
C ALA A 127 -8.55 9.18 11.44
N GLU A 128 -9.32 8.89 12.50
CA GLU A 128 -9.81 9.92 13.42
C GLU A 128 -8.69 10.66 14.14
N LEU A 129 -7.52 10.02 14.28
CA LEU A 129 -6.35 10.63 14.94
C LEU A 129 -5.52 11.50 13.99
N ILE A 130 -5.82 11.50 12.69
CA ILE A 130 -5.09 12.31 11.71
C ILE A 130 -5.52 13.77 11.87
N THR A 131 -4.53 14.65 12.08
CA THR A 131 -4.80 16.08 12.28
C THR A 131 -4.95 16.87 10.99
N ASP A 132 -4.26 16.45 9.92
CA ASP A 132 -4.36 17.10 8.62
C ASP A 132 -5.65 16.67 7.90
N ALA A 133 -6.54 17.64 7.65
CA ALA A 133 -7.84 17.36 7.05
C ALA A 133 -7.77 16.72 5.66
N GLY A 134 -6.80 17.13 4.85
CA GLY A 134 -6.60 16.56 3.52
C GLY A 134 -6.16 15.10 3.57
N SER A 135 -5.19 14.77 4.43
CA SER A 135 -4.71 13.41 4.63
C SER A 135 -5.80 12.50 5.19
N LYS A 136 -6.58 13.00 6.16
CA LYS A 136 -7.71 12.28 6.72
C LYS A 136 -8.76 11.96 5.65
N SER A 137 -9.07 12.93 4.81
CA SER A 137 -10.02 12.77 3.71
C SER A 137 -9.58 11.69 2.72
N TRP A 138 -8.29 11.61 2.41
CA TRP A 138 -7.74 10.57 1.53
C TRP A 138 -8.02 9.16 2.08
N VAL A 139 -7.75 8.95 3.36
CA VAL A 139 -7.98 7.65 3.99
C VAL A 139 -9.48 7.30 3.96
N ILE A 140 -10.34 8.23 4.31
CA ILE A 140 -11.79 8.00 4.34
C ILE A 140 -12.32 7.68 2.95
N THR A 141 -11.85 8.40 1.93
CA THR A 141 -12.23 8.14 0.53
C THR A 141 -11.80 6.73 0.09
N ASP A 142 -10.57 6.34 0.40
CA ASP A 142 -10.09 5.00 0.04
C ASP A 142 -10.84 3.90 0.78
N LEU A 143 -11.15 4.08 2.07
CA LEU A 143 -11.93 3.12 2.84
C LEU A 143 -13.33 2.92 2.26
N ALA A 144 -13.92 3.96 1.70
CA ALA A 144 -15.24 3.88 1.09
C ALA A 144 -15.27 3.00 -0.17
N THR A 145 -14.13 2.67 -0.74
CA THR A 145 -14.02 1.81 -1.93
C THR A 145 -13.89 0.31 -1.62
N ILE A 146 -13.81 -0.06 -0.37
CA ILE A 146 -13.63 -1.46 0.06
C ILE A 146 -14.95 -2.23 0.14
#